data_1f9a4ba072d1083eb20942b56676f043
#
_entry.id   1f9a4ba072d1083eb20942b56676f043
#
_cell.length_a   1.000
_cell.length_b   1.000
_cell.length_c   1.000
_cell.angle_alpha   90.00
_cell.angle_beta   90.00
_cell.angle_gamma   90.00
#
_symmetry.space_group_name_H-M   'P 1'
#
loop_
_entity.id
_entity.type
_entity.pdbx_description
1 polymer ?
#
loop_
_entity_poly.entity_id
_entity_poly.type
_entity_poly.pdbx_seq_one_letter_code
_entity_poly.pdbx_strand_id
1 'polypeptide(L)' 'MRDWLKEYRDKRVLTQEETANLSGISRSYYTHIEQGNKTPTVEVAKNIAKTLKFEWVVFFNHSCSLKEHNSRKVV' A
#
# COMPACT_ATOMS: atom_id res chain seq x y z
N MET A 1 4.66 -0.93 10.43
CA MET A 1 3.56 -1.62 9.78
C MET A 1 2.58 -0.62 9.18
N ARG A 2 2.04 -0.95 8.03
CA ARG A 2 1.06 -0.06 7.40
C ARG A 2 -0.35 -0.40 7.90
N ASP A 3 -0.67 0.06 9.09
CA ASP A 3 -2.00 -0.22 9.68
C ASP A 3 -3.13 0.27 8.80
N TRP A 4 -2.94 1.42 8.14
CA TRP A 4 -3.96 1.98 7.26
C TRP A 4 -4.27 1.03 6.09
N LEU A 5 -3.27 0.31 5.61
CA LEU A 5 -3.47 -0.64 4.51
C LEU A 5 -4.30 -1.83 5.00
N LYS A 6 -3.96 -2.33 6.18
CA LYS A 6 -4.73 -3.41 6.79
C LYS A 6 -6.18 -3.00 7.00
N GLU A 7 -6.41 -1.77 7.41
CA GLU A 7 -7.77 -1.26 7.61
C GLU A 7 -8.57 -1.25 6.32
N TYR A 8 -7.96 -0.80 5.21
CA TYR A 8 -8.65 -0.84 3.92
C TYR A 8 -8.97 -2.28 3.52
N ARG A 9 -8.03 -3.19 3.76
CA ARG A 9 -8.24 -4.61 3.46
C ARG A 9 -9.38 -5.19 4.29
N ASP A 10 -9.40 -4.87 5.56
CA ASP A 10 -10.44 -5.37 6.48
C ASP A 10 -11.81 -4.85 6.06
N LYS A 11 -11.90 -3.61 5.58
CA LYS A 11 -13.16 -3.05 5.10
C LYS A 11 -13.69 -3.80 3.89
N ARG A 12 -12.81 -4.41 3.11
CA ARG A 12 -13.21 -5.20 1.93
C ARG A 12 -13.46 -6.66 2.32
N VAL A 13 -13.21 -7.03 3.57
CA VAL A 13 -13.35 -8.40 4.06
C VAL A 13 -12.49 -9.38 3.24
N LEU A 14 -11.26 -8.97 2.99
CA LEU A 14 -10.32 -9.77 2.20
C LEU A 14 -9.16 -10.23 3.07
N THR A 15 -8.70 -11.46 2.80
CA THR A 15 -7.46 -11.93 3.42
C THR A 15 -6.27 -11.36 2.68
N GLN A 16 -5.08 -11.53 3.29
CA GLN A 16 -3.84 -11.12 2.60
C GLN A 16 -3.66 -11.88 1.29
N GLU A 17 -3.98 -13.16 1.30
CA GLU A 17 -3.84 -13.98 0.09
C GLU A 17 -4.78 -13.52 -1.00
N GLU A 18 -6.04 -13.25 -0.65
CA GLU A 18 -7.01 -12.78 -1.63
C GLU A 18 -6.59 -11.43 -2.21
N THR A 19 -6.13 -10.54 -1.36
CA THR A 19 -5.68 -9.23 -1.82
C THR A 19 -4.50 -9.34 -2.75
N ALA A 20 -3.54 -10.21 -2.41
CA ALA A 20 -2.38 -10.41 -3.26
C ALA A 20 -2.79 -10.97 -4.62
N ASN A 21 -3.67 -11.96 -4.64
CA ASN A 21 -4.13 -12.55 -5.89
C ASN A 21 -4.81 -11.52 -6.78
N LEU A 22 -5.68 -10.71 -6.19
CA LEU A 22 -6.40 -9.68 -6.96
C LEU A 22 -5.49 -8.58 -7.44
N SER A 23 -4.38 -8.37 -6.73
CA SER A 23 -3.42 -7.33 -7.11
C SER A 23 -2.33 -7.86 -8.05
N GLY A 24 -2.33 -9.17 -8.33
CA GLY A 24 -1.38 -9.76 -9.25
C GLY A 24 0.02 -9.94 -8.68
N ILE A 25 0.14 -10.09 -7.37
CA ILE A 25 1.44 -10.29 -6.70
C ILE A 25 1.33 -11.50 -5.77
N SER A 26 2.51 -11.96 -5.31
CA SER A 26 2.53 -13.07 -4.38
C SER A 26 2.05 -12.62 -2.99
N ARG A 27 1.54 -13.58 -2.23
CA ARG A 27 1.13 -13.30 -0.87
C ARG A 27 2.31 -12.80 -0.02
N SER A 28 3.47 -13.41 -0.22
CA SER A 28 4.67 -13.03 0.53
C SER A 28 5.03 -11.56 0.28
N TYR A 29 4.98 -11.15 -0.98
CA TYR A 29 5.27 -9.76 -1.33
C TYR A 29 4.25 -8.82 -0.71
N TYR A 30 2.97 -9.16 -0.81
CA TYR A 30 1.92 -8.33 -0.22
C TYR A 30 2.11 -8.22 1.30
N THR A 31 2.40 -9.35 1.95
CA THR A 31 2.61 -9.35 3.40
C THR A 31 3.73 -8.41 3.80
N HIS A 32 4.83 -8.43 3.06
CA HIS A 32 5.95 -7.53 3.35
C HIS A 32 5.57 -6.07 3.14
N ILE A 33 4.73 -5.79 2.15
CA ILE A 33 4.24 -4.42 1.93
C ILE A 33 3.39 -3.97 3.11
N GLU A 34 2.48 -4.81 3.56
CA GLU A 34 1.60 -4.47 4.67
C GLU A 34 2.36 -4.28 5.96
N GLN A 35 3.41 -5.08 6.16
CA GLN A 35 4.26 -4.97 7.35
C GLN A 35 5.21 -3.77 7.29
N GLY A 36 5.32 -3.13 6.16
CA GLY A 36 6.20 -1.99 6.01
C GLY A 36 7.63 -2.34 5.66
N ASN A 37 7.92 -3.63 5.41
CA ASN A 37 9.26 -4.09 5.09
C ASN A 37 9.64 -3.78 3.64
N LYS A 38 8.67 -3.59 2.78
CA LYS A 38 8.91 -3.28 1.37
C LYS A 38 7.99 -2.16 0.93
N THR A 39 8.50 -1.34 0.01
CA THR A 39 7.71 -0.30 -0.63
C THR A 39 7.31 -0.82 -2.01
N PRO A 40 6.02 -0.78 -2.35
CA PRO A 40 5.60 -1.28 -3.66
C PRO A 40 6.07 -0.35 -4.77
N THR A 41 6.24 -0.90 -5.96
CA THR A 41 6.44 -0.07 -7.14
C THR A 41 5.15 0.70 -7.41
N VAL A 42 5.23 1.72 -8.27
CA VAL A 42 4.04 2.50 -8.63
C VAL A 42 2.95 1.59 -9.20
N GLU A 43 3.34 0.68 -10.08
CA GLU A 43 2.37 -0.23 -10.70
C GLU A 43 1.69 -1.12 -9.67
N VAL A 44 2.47 -1.71 -8.77
CA VAL A 44 1.92 -2.56 -7.72
C VAL A 44 1.04 -1.74 -6.78
N ALA A 45 1.47 -0.54 -6.44
CA ALA A 45 0.68 0.34 -5.58
C ALA A 45 -0.68 0.63 -6.21
N LYS A 46 -0.70 0.89 -7.51
CA LYS A 46 -1.96 1.15 -8.22
C LYS A 46 -2.87 -0.08 -8.22
N ASN A 47 -2.29 -1.26 -8.39
CA ASN A 47 -3.08 -2.49 -8.40
C ASN A 47 -3.70 -2.77 -7.04
N ILE A 48 -2.92 -2.60 -5.97
CA ILE A 48 -3.44 -2.79 -4.62
C ILE A 48 -4.52 -1.76 -4.32
N ALA A 49 -4.28 -0.50 -4.67
CA ALA A 49 -5.23 0.57 -4.42
C ALA A 49 -6.54 0.32 -5.14
N LYS A 50 -6.46 -0.17 -6.37
CA LYS A 50 -7.66 -0.49 -7.16
C LYS A 50 -8.46 -1.61 -6.50
N THR A 51 -7.75 -2.62 -5.98
CA THR A 51 -8.38 -3.76 -5.33
C THR A 51 -9.08 -3.33 -4.04
N LEU A 52 -8.44 -2.47 -3.26
CA LEU A 52 -8.93 -2.07 -1.95
C LEU A 52 -9.68 -0.74 -1.97
N LYS A 53 -9.80 -0.12 -3.15
CA LYS A 53 -10.60 1.09 -3.34
C LYS A 53 -10.07 2.30 -2.57
N PHE A 54 -8.80 2.61 -2.78
CA PHE A 54 -8.23 3.84 -2.23
C PHE A 54 -7.27 4.45 -3.25
N GLU A 55 -6.75 5.64 -2.94
CA GLU A 55 -5.82 6.34 -3.84
C GLU A 55 -4.42 5.79 -3.66
N TRP A 56 -3.81 5.35 -4.74
CA TRP A 56 -2.49 4.72 -4.67
C TRP A 56 -1.41 5.66 -4.12
N VAL A 57 -1.58 6.96 -4.28
CA VAL A 57 -0.58 7.93 -3.80
C VAL A 57 -0.42 7.88 -2.28
N VAL A 58 -1.39 7.31 -1.56
CA VAL A 58 -1.32 7.18 -0.10
C VAL A 58 -0.07 6.41 0.33
N PHE A 59 0.36 5.43 -0.48
CA PHE A 59 1.59 4.70 -0.18
C PHE A 59 2.79 5.62 -0.05
N PHE A 60 2.85 6.64 -0.90
CA PHE A 60 4.02 7.50 -0.97
C PHE A 60 3.87 8.74 -0.11
N ASN A 61 2.66 9.20 0.09
CA ASN A 61 2.41 10.32 0.99
C ASN A 61 2.75 9.96 2.42
N HIS A 62 2.42 8.75 2.86
CA HIS A 62 2.75 8.30 4.21
C HIS A 62 4.25 8.24 4.41
N SER A 63 4.99 7.84 3.37
CA SER A 63 6.44 7.81 3.43
C SER A 63 7.02 9.20 3.53
N CYS A 64 6.45 10.13 2.76
CA CYS A 64 6.95 11.51 2.73
C CYS A 64 6.72 12.23 4.03
N SER A 65 5.67 11.88 4.75
CA SER A 65 5.35 12.56 5.99
C SER A 65 6.44 12.43 7.04
N LEU A 66 7.39 11.60 6.79
CA LEU A 66 8.51 11.44 7.70
C LEU A 66 9.47 12.61 7.64
N LYS A 67 9.40 13.39 6.58
CA LYS A 67 10.32 14.50 6.41
C LYS A 67 9.64 15.79 6.67
N GLU A 68 9.95 15.54 5.82
CA GLU A 68 9.69 16.59 5.30
C GLU A 68 9.55 17.21 4.93
N HIS A 69 9.69 17.06 4.32
CA HIS A 69 9.35 17.72 3.65
C HIS A 69 9.38 17.92 3.17
N ASN A 70 9.67 17.95 2.87
CA ASN A 70 9.49 18.40 2.10
C ASN A 70 9.33 18.50 1.56
N SER A 71 9.50 18.56 1.21
CA SER A 71 9.10 18.89 0.51
C SER A 71 8.88 19.14 0.06
N ARG A 72 9.02 19.22 -0.21
CA ARG A 72 8.58 19.67 -0.83
C ARG A 72 8.51 19.86 -1.29
N LYS A 73 8.67 19.84 -1.48
CA LYS A 73 8.41 20.13 -2.11
C LYS A 73 8.30 19.86 -2.55
N VAL A 74 8.71 19.76 -2.76
CA VAL A 74 8.36 19.71 -3.28
C VAL A 74 8.07 19.54 -3.52
N VAL A 75 8.34 19.67 -3.67
CA VAL A 75 7.88 19.82 -4.10
C VAL A 75 7.64 19.75 -4.25
#